data_f2d4edf2eec8ffce5f9ce4cb0d6e1ff5
#
_entry.id   f2d4edf2eec8ffce5f9ce4cb0d6e1ff5
#
_cell.length_a   1.000
_cell.length_b   1.000
_cell.length_c   1.000
_cell.angle_alpha   90.00
_cell.angle_beta   90.00
_cell.angle_gamma   90.00
#
_symmetry.space_group_name_H-M   'P 1'
#
loop_
_entity.id
_entity.type
_entity.pdbx_description
1 polymer ?
#
loop_
_entity_poly.entity_id
_entity_poly.type
_entity_poly.pdbx_seq_one_letter_code
_entity_poly.pdbx_strand_id
1 'polypeptide(L)'
;METSRKELPLARSMCWHCQSDIGGEYFCGQCVKVQPLSKDIDYFTCLGLPRKLNIDTVSLETKFYELSRAFHPDFYEGKSEMERAVSLANSAILNQAYRTLKDPIQRVEYLLRLEAGAAKDIPGKAPADLFETILEIQEHLEEFHAAKPQNDAVAASRAGDLLRNARKTLDAKRAALEGRLAELFQIWDRLIEKGSPDQAHSAQKEQLKEMRDLVSQRNYVATMLQSIAEALE
;
A
#
# COMPACT_ATOMS: atom_id res chain seq x y z
N MET A 1 1.85 32.48 -19.27
CA MET A 1 2.30 31.31 -18.49
C MET A 1 1.05 30.55 -18.09
N GLU A 2 0.63 29.62 -18.94
CA GLU A 2 -0.50 28.72 -18.66
C GLU A 2 -0.02 27.60 -17.76
N THR A 3 -0.44 27.63 -16.51
CA THR A 3 -0.30 26.48 -15.60
C THR A 3 -1.21 25.38 -16.11
N SER A 4 -0.64 24.36 -16.73
CA SER A 4 -1.34 23.13 -17.10
C SER A 4 -1.98 22.53 -15.84
N ARG A 5 -3.27 22.79 -15.64
CA ARG A 5 -4.10 22.09 -14.66
C ARG A 5 -4.17 20.63 -15.08
N LYS A 6 -3.45 19.75 -14.39
CA LYS A 6 -3.66 18.31 -14.51
C LYS A 6 -5.05 18.03 -13.97
N GLU A 7 -5.96 17.67 -14.87
CA GLU A 7 -7.32 17.25 -14.55
C GLU A 7 -7.27 16.03 -13.60
N LEU A 8 -7.79 16.21 -12.41
CA LEU A 8 -8.06 15.13 -11.48
C LEU A 8 -9.34 14.41 -11.95
N PRO A 9 -9.32 13.09 -12.22
CA PRO A 9 -10.50 12.38 -12.67
C PRO A 9 -11.49 12.20 -11.51
N LEU A 10 -12.31 13.19 -11.24
CA LEU A 10 -13.48 13.02 -10.40
C LEU A 10 -14.58 12.27 -11.18
N ALA A 11 -15.42 11.51 -10.48
CA ALA A 11 -16.42 10.62 -11.05
C ALA A 11 -17.44 11.33 -11.97
N ARG A 12 -17.55 12.66 -11.85
CA ARG A 12 -18.47 13.49 -12.65
C ARG A 12 -17.78 14.79 -13.01
N SER A 13 -17.87 15.18 -14.26
CA SER A 13 -17.47 16.52 -14.70
C SER A 13 -18.45 17.63 -14.27
N MET A 14 -19.65 17.25 -13.81
CA MET A 14 -20.72 18.17 -13.43
C MET A 14 -21.09 18.04 -11.95
N CYS A 15 -21.32 19.18 -11.30
CA CYS A 15 -21.77 19.26 -9.92
C CYS A 15 -23.10 18.53 -9.74
N TRP A 16 -23.19 17.67 -8.72
CA TRP A 16 -24.41 16.93 -8.41
C TRP A 16 -25.58 17.82 -8.02
N HIS A 17 -25.31 19.06 -7.56
CA HIS A 17 -26.34 19.99 -7.07
C HIS A 17 -26.75 21.03 -8.14
N CYS A 18 -25.80 21.81 -8.69
CA CYS A 18 -26.09 22.91 -9.59
C CYS A 18 -25.75 22.64 -11.05
N GLN A 19 -25.23 21.46 -11.37
CA GLN A 19 -24.86 20.98 -12.71
C GLN A 19 -23.81 21.84 -13.44
N SER A 20 -23.12 22.73 -12.73
CA SER A 20 -21.95 23.42 -13.27
C SER A 20 -20.76 22.46 -13.42
N ASP A 21 -19.85 22.77 -14.33
CA ASP A 21 -18.58 22.04 -14.46
C ASP A 21 -17.73 22.23 -13.19
N ILE A 22 -17.23 21.14 -12.63
CA ILE A 22 -16.42 21.13 -11.40
C ILE A 22 -14.92 21.00 -11.67
N GLY A 23 -14.51 20.81 -12.94
CA GLY A 23 -13.08 20.77 -13.32
C GLY A 23 -12.21 19.83 -12.49
N GLY A 24 -12.80 18.82 -11.85
CA GLY A 24 -12.06 17.89 -11.01
C GLY A 24 -11.76 18.35 -9.58
N GLU A 25 -12.45 19.35 -9.07
CA GLU A 25 -12.27 19.88 -7.72
C GLU A 25 -13.12 19.13 -6.68
N TYR A 26 -12.66 19.12 -5.41
CA TYR A 26 -13.41 18.48 -4.30
C TYR A 26 -14.68 19.23 -3.92
N PHE A 27 -14.77 20.51 -4.29
CA PHE A 27 -15.90 21.37 -4.04
C PHE A 27 -16.32 22.07 -5.33
N CYS A 28 -17.60 22.28 -5.51
CA CYS A 28 -18.09 23.06 -6.64
C CYS A 28 -17.74 24.54 -6.49
N GLY A 29 -17.07 25.12 -7.47
CA GLY A 29 -16.73 26.56 -7.47
C GLY A 29 -17.95 27.50 -7.50
N GLN A 30 -19.13 27.04 -7.95
CA GLN A 30 -20.35 27.84 -8.05
C GLN A 30 -21.21 27.77 -6.78
N CYS A 31 -21.48 26.57 -6.27
CA CYS A 31 -22.40 26.40 -5.13
C CYS A 31 -21.70 25.92 -3.85
N VAL A 32 -20.39 25.80 -3.86
CA VAL A 32 -19.51 25.41 -2.72
C VAL A 32 -19.88 24.06 -2.11
N LYS A 33 -20.71 23.25 -2.77
CA LYS A 33 -21.07 21.93 -2.30
C LYS A 33 -19.92 20.94 -2.47
N VAL A 34 -19.71 20.08 -1.47
CA VAL A 34 -18.76 18.95 -1.54
C VAL A 34 -19.18 18.00 -2.66
N GLN A 35 -18.20 17.54 -3.44
CA GLN A 35 -18.40 16.64 -4.57
C GLN A 35 -18.02 15.21 -4.22
N PRO A 36 -18.78 14.20 -4.71
CA PRO A 36 -18.44 12.81 -4.43
C PRO A 36 -17.16 12.39 -5.16
N LEU A 37 -16.23 11.82 -4.44
CA LEU A 37 -15.11 11.11 -5.02
C LEU A 37 -15.60 9.85 -5.73
N SER A 38 -14.98 9.48 -6.85
CA SER A 38 -15.22 8.20 -7.49
C SER A 38 -14.83 7.06 -6.54
N LYS A 39 -15.60 5.97 -6.53
CA LYS A 39 -15.21 4.74 -5.82
C LYS A 39 -13.93 4.12 -6.39
N ASP A 40 -13.66 4.39 -7.67
CA ASP A 40 -12.51 3.88 -8.40
C ASP A 40 -11.38 4.93 -8.51
N ILE A 41 -11.47 6.02 -7.72
CA ILE A 41 -10.42 7.04 -7.72
C ILE A 41 -9.10 6.43 -7.27
N ASP A 42 -8.06 6.67 -8.04
CA ASP A 42 -6.69 6.31 -7.65
C ASP A 42 -6.26 7.12 -6.43
N TYR A 43 -5.68 6.44 -5.44
CA TYR A 43 -5.32 7.02 -4.14
C TYR A 43 -4.27 8.13 -4.25
N PHE A 44 -3.35 8.05 -5.23
CA PHE A 44 -2.42 9.15 -5.49
C PHE A 44 -3.19 10.40 -5.95
N THR A 45 -4.10 10.21 -6.89
CA THR A 45 -4.99 11.27 -7.38
C THR A 45 -5.88 11.81 -6.25
N CYS A 46 -6.44 10.94 -5.39
CA CYS A 46 -7.26 11.32 -4.24
C CYS A 46 -6.53 12.27 -3.28
N LEU A 47 -5.22 12.15 -3.16
CA LEU A 47 -4.37 13.01 -2.31
C LEU A 47 -3.59 14.07 -3.11
N GLY A 48 -3.87 14.22 -4.41
CA GLY A 48 -3.19 15.20 -5.28
C GLY A 48 -1.71 14.91 -5.49
N LEU A 49 -1.31 13.62 -5.42
CA LEU A 49 0.07 13.18 -5.54
C LEU A 49 0.35 12.54 -6.91
N PRO A 50 1.55 12.66 -7.46
CA PRO A 50 1.98 11.84 -8.58
C PRO A 50 2.14 10.38 -8.13
N ARG A 51 2.08 9.42 -9.08
CA ARG A 51 2.27 7.98 -8.81
C ARG A 51 3.74 7.63 -8.51
N LYS A 52 4.32 8.30 -7.52
CA LYS A 52 5.67 8.07 -7.02
C LYS A 52 5.67 7.15 -5.80
N LEU A 53 6.76 6.39 -5.66
CA LEU A 53 6.92 5.46 -4.54
C LEU A 53 7.69 6.07 -3.36
N ASN A 54 8.55 7.08 -3.59
CA ASN A 54 9.14 7.86 -2.49
C ASN A 54 8.24 9.08 -2.21
N ILE A 55 7.37 8.93 -1.22
CA ILE A 55 6.50 10.00 -0.76
C ILE A 55 7.06 10.57 0.54
N ASP A 56 7.15 11.90 0.61
CA ASP A 56 7.40 12.57 1.88
C ASP A 56 6.20 12.38 2.80
N THR A 57 6.41 11.63 3.87
CA THR A 57 5.35 11.26 4.82
C THR A 57 4.76 12.45 5.56
N VAL A 58 5.55 13.52 5.78
CA VAL A 58 5.09 14.75 6.44
C VAL A 58 4.14 15.51 5.51
N SER A 59 4.51 15.66 4.25
CA SER A 59 3.64 16.26 3.23
C SER A 59 2.36 15.46 3.00
N LEU A 60 2.46 14.13 2.96
CA LEU A 60 1.31 13.23 2.86
C LEU A 60 0.35 13.42 4.04
N GLU A 61 0.88 13.47 5.26
CA GLU A 61 0.09 13.63 6.48
C GLU A 61 -0.57 15.01 6.54
N THR A 62 0.15 16.05 6.18
CA THR A 62 -0.39 17.42 6.08
C THR A 62 -1.59 17.46 5.12
N LYS A 63 -1.42 16.88 3.92
CA LYS A 63 -2.50 16.83 2.92
C LYS A 63 -3.69 16.00 3.38
N PHE A 64 -3.43 14.89 4.05
CA PHE A 64 -4.49 14.08 4.65
C PHE A 64 -5.30 14.88 5.68
N TYR A 65 -4.65 15.63 6.59
CA TYR A 65 -5.37 16.42 7.59
C TYR A 65 -6.17 17.58 6.98
N GLU A 66 -5.63 18.23 5.95
CA GLU A 66 -6.37 19.27 5.21
C GLU A 66 -7.69 18.73 4.64
N LEU A 67 -7.62 17.60 3.91
CA LEU A 67 -8.78 16.97 3.30
C LEU A 67 -9.71 16.31 4.33
N SER A 68 -9.15 15.74 5.40
CA SER A 68 -9.92 15.15 6.49
C SER A 68 -10.81 16.20 7.18
N ARG A 69 -10.29 17.41 7.41
CA ARG A 69 -11.11 18.53 7.92
C ARG A 69 -12.19 18.92 6.92
N ALA A 70 -11.85 19.00 5.62
CA ALA A 70 -12.78 19.39 4.57
C ALA A 70 -13.94 18.41 4.40
N PHE A 71 -13.72 17.11 4.63
CA PHE A 71 -14.72 16.05 4.46
C PHE A 71 -15.30 15.55 5.80
N HIS A 72 -14.90 16.11 6.95
CA HIS A 72 -15.29 15.54 8.24
C HIS A 72 -16.82 15.53 8.44
N PRO A 73 -17.42 14.37 8.76
CA PRO A 73 -18.88 14.24 8.86
C PRO A 73 -19.54 15.23 9.83
N ASP A 74 -18.87 15.59 10.93
CA ASP A 74 -19.40 16.55 11.93
C ASP A 74 -19.73 17.91 11.32
N PHE A 75 -18.97 18.35 10.30
CA PHE A 75 -19.28 19.62 9.61
C PHE A 75 -20.51 19.55 8.70
N TYR A 76 -21.05 18.34 8.50
CA TYR A 76 -22.19 18.08 7.63
C TYR A 76 -23.43 17.59 8.40
N GLU A 77 -23.41 17.51 9.75
CA GLU A 77 -24.55 17.07 10.56
C GLU A 77 -25.82 17.91 10.28
N GLY A 78 -25.69 19.23 10.16
CA GLY A 78 -26.77 20.15 9.84
C GLY A 78 -27.04 20.36 8.35
N LYS A 79 -26.39 19.60 7.44
CA LYS A 79 -26.55 19.72 6.00
C LYS A 79 -27.56 18.71 5.45
N SER A 80 -27.80 18.78 4.12
CA SER A 80 -28.69 17.85 3.44
C SER A 80 -28.18 16.38 3.58
N GLU A 81 -29.12 15.43 3.47
CA GLU A 81 -28.80 13.99 3.51
C GLU A 81 -27.73 13.62 2.47
N MET A 82 -27.81 14.20 1.27
CA MET A 82 -26.82 13.99 0.21
C MET A 82 -25.43 14.51 0.59
N GLU A 83 -25.33 15.70 1.19
CA GLU A 83 -24.03 16.22 1.64
C GLU A 83 -23.41 15.35 2.74
N ARG A 84 -24.23 14.86 3.67
CA ARG A 84 -23.77 13.93 4.71
C ARG A 84 -23.28 12.61 4.12
N ALA A 85 -24.02 12.05 3.18
CA ALA A 85 -23.62 10.80 2.51
C ALA A 85 -22.30 10.97 1.72
N VAL A 86 -22.14 12.08 0.99
CA VAL A 86 -20.92 12.43 0.26
C VAL A 86 -19.73 12.61 1.22
N SER A 87 -19.92 13.36 2.31
CA SER A 87 -18.89 13.56 3.34
C SER A 87 -18.40 12.23 3.91
N LEU A 88 -19.31 11.35 4.32
CA LEU A 88 -18.99 10.05 4.89
C LEU A 88 -18.22 9.16 3.88
N ALA A 89 -18.70 9.11 2.63
CA ALA A 89 -18.05 8.32 1.57
C ALA A 89 -16.65 8.85 1.24
N ASN A 90 -16.50 10.19 1.10
CA ASN A 90 -15.21 10.81 0.84
C ASN A 90 -14.22 10.58 1.99
N SER A 91 -14.67 10.69 3.24
CA SER A 91 -13.84 10.41 4.42
C SER A 91 -13.35 8.95 4.44
N ALA A 92 -14.21 8.00 4.08
CA ALA A 92 -13.82 6.58 4.00
C ALA A 92 -12.75 6.34 2.92
N ILE A 93 -12.93 6.90 1.72
CA ILE A 93 -11.96 6.80 0.61
C ILE A 93 -10.63 7.46 1.01
N LEU A 94 -10.68 8.67 1.58
CA LEU A 94 -9.49 9.40 2.01
C LEU A 94 -8.69 8.63 3.07
N ASN A 95 -9.37 8.07 4.08
CA ASN A 95 -8.73 7.26 5.11
C ASN A 95 -8.04 6.02 4.52
N GLN A 96 -8.69 5.34 3.58
CA GLN A 96 -8.12 4.17 2.90
C GLN A 96 -6.91 4.58 2.05
N ALA A 97 -7.01 5.68 1.28
CA ALA A 97 -5.92 6.21 0.48
C ALA A 97 -4.69 6.53 1.35
N TYR A 98 -4.89 7.26 2.46
CA TYR A 98 -3.81 7.62 3.37
C TYR A 98 -3.13 6.40 3.98
N ARG A 99 -3.89 5.43 4.51
CA ARG A 99 -3.33 4.19 5.09
C ARG A 99 -2.49 3.42 4.07
N THR A 100 -3.01 3.27 2.86
CA THR A 100 -2.31 2.56 1.77
C THR A 100 -1.04 3.30 1.33
N LEU A 101 -1.09 4.63 1.17
CA LEU A 101 0.08 5.38 0.69
C LEU A 101 1.10 5.68 1.78
N LYS A 102 0.74 5.64 3.06
CA LYS A 102 1.66 5.83 4.18
C LYS A 102 2.65 4.67 4.32
N ASP A 103 2.18 3.44 4.15
CA ASP A 103 2.99 2.24 4.23
C ASP A 103 3.69 1.96 2.89
N PRO A 104 5.04 1.86 2.83
CA PRO A 104 5.77 1.69 1.57
C PRO A 104 5.46 0.36 0.87
N ILE A 105 5.15 -0.71 1.62
CA ILE A 105 4.81 -2.02 1.04
C ILE A 105 3.39 -1.98 0.46
N GLN A 106 2.41 -1.50 1.21
CA GLN A 106 1.05 -1.34 0.70
C GLN A 106 1.00 -0.39 -0.49
N ARG A 107 1.84 0.65 -0.50
CA ARG A 107 1.97 1.61 -1.60
C ARG A 107 2.45 0.95 -2.88
N VAL A 108 3.52 0.15 -2.83
CA VAL A 108 4.02 -0.55 -4.02
C VAL A 108 3.05 -1.63 -4.49
N GLU A 109 2.41 -2.38 -3.60
CA GLU A 109 1.36 -3.32 -3.95
C GLU A 109 0.18 -2.64 -4.65
N TYR A 110 -0.21 -1.46 -4.15
CA TYR A 110 -1.25 -0.66 -4.77
C TYR A 110 -0.83 -0.15 -6.16
N LEU A 111 0.40 0.34 -6.31
CA LEU A 111 0.93 0.75 -7.62
C LEU A 111 0.95 -0.42 -8.61
N LEU A 112 1.39 -1.61 -8.19
CA LEU A 112 1.39 -2.81 -9.01
C LEU A 112 -0.03 -3.18 -9.48
N ARG A 113 -1.06 -2.96 -8.67
CA ARG A 113 -2.46 -3.14 -9.09
C ARG A 113 -2.87 -2.14 -10.17
N LEU A 114 -2.51 -0.88 -9.99
CA LEU A 114 -2.87 0.18 -10.94
C LEU A 114 -2.19 0.02 -12.29
N GLU A 115 -0.89 -0.28 -12.29
CA GLU A 115 -0.07 -0.25 -13.51
C GLU A 115 0.03 -1.60 -14.22
N ALA A 116 0.05 -2.69 -13.47
CA ALA A 116 0.22 -4.04 -14.03
C ALA A 116 -1.06 -4.88 -14.02
N GLY A 117 -2.19 -4.34 -13.55
CA GLY A 117 -3.44 -5.11 -13.38
C GLY A 117 -3.27 -6.30 -12.43
N ALA A 118 -2.33 -6.20 -11.47
CA ALA A 118 -2.08 -7.26 -10.51
C ALA A 118 -3.34 -7.57 -9.67
N ALA A 119 -3.46 -8.81 -9.21
CA ALA A 119 -4.50 -9.18 -8.26
C ALA A 119 -4.41 -8.33 -6.98
N LYS A 120 -5.52 -8.22 -6.25
CA LYS A 120 -5.58 -7.43 -5.01
C LYS A 120 -4.50 -7.84 -4.02
N ASP A 121 -4.27 -9.14 -3.92
CA ASP A 121 -3.25 -9.70 -3.06
C ASP A 121 -2.17 -10.35 -3.92
N ILE A 122 -0.91 -10.00 -3.68
CA ILE A 122 0.24 -10.62 -4.32
C ILE A 122 0.60 -11.85 -3.46
N PRO A 123 0.37 -13.08 -3.96
CA PRO A 123 0.66 -14.27 -3.19
C PRO A 123 2.16 -14.38 -2.91
N GLY A 124 2.49 -14.82 -1.70
CA GLY A 124 3.87 -15.05 -1.30
C GLY A 124 4.49 -16.20 -2.08
N LYS A 125 5.74 -16.00 -2.54
CA LYS A 125 6.56 -17.01 -3.20
C LYS A 125 7.86 -17.19 -2.40
N ALA A 126 8.16 -18.43 -2.05
CA ALA A 126 9.39 -18.75 -1.34
C ALA A 126 10.63 -18.26 -2.12
N PRO A 127 11.55 -17.53 -1.48
CA PRO A 127 12.84 -17.22 -2.06
C PRO A 127 13.63 -18.52 -2.30
N ALA A 128 14.19 -18.68 -3.51
CA ALA A 128 14.90 -19.92 -3.87
C ALA A 128 16.15 -20.18 -3.01
N ASP A 129 16.81 -19.14 -2.56
CA ASP A 129 18.00 -19.18 -1.70
C ASP A 129 17.69 -19.52 -0.22
N LEU A 130 16.41 -19.58 0.16
CA LEU A 130 15.99 -19.95 1.51
C LEU A 130 15.29 -21.32 1.57
N PHE A 131 15.35 -22.12 0.50
CA PHE A 131 14.58 -23.36 0.44
C PHE A 131 14.93 -24.33 1.60
N GLU A 132 16.20 -24.54 1.86
CA GLU A 132 16.67 -25.39 2.98
C GLU A 132 16.25 -24.82 4.33
N THR A 133 16.47 -23.52 4.56
CA THR A 133 16.05 -22.84 5.80
C THR A 133 14.54 -22.94 6.05
N ILE A 134 13.74 -22.89 4.98
CA ILE A 134 12.28 -23.02 5.08
C ILE A 134 11.89 -24.42 5.53
N LEU A 135 12.51 -25.46 4.99
CA LEU A 135 12.28 -26.84 5.42
C LEU A 135 12.68 -27.05 6.89
N GLU A 136 13.85 -26.57 7.31
CA GLU A 136 14.29 -26.62 8.71
C GLU A 136 13.30 -25.90 9.64
N ILE A 137 12.78 -24.73 9.24
CA ILE A 137 11.77 -24.00 10.02
C ILE A 137 10.50 -24.83 10.18
N GLN A 138 10.04 -25.49 9.12
CA GLN A 138 8.83 -26.32 9.19
C GLN A 138 9.03 -27.50 10.14
N GLU A 139 10.16 -28.20 10.06
CA GLU A 139 10.52 -29.27 10.99
C GLU A 139 10.56 -28.78 12.44
N HIS A 140 11.19 -27.65 12.70
CA HIS A 140 11.29 -27.09 14.06
C HIS A 140 9.93 -26.61 14.60
N LEU A 141 9.05 -26.10 13.75
CA LEU A 141 7.68 -25.75 14.14
C LEU A 141 6.88 -27.02 14.53
N GLU A 142 7.01 -28.11 13.76
CA GLU A 142 6.38 -29.39 14.06
C GLU A 142 6.92 -29.98 15.36
N GLU A 143 8.25 -30.01 15.56
CA GLU A 143 8.88 -30.45 16.81
C GLU A 143 8.39 -29.63 18.02
N PHE A 144 8.36 -28.30 17.88
CA PHE A 144 7.92 -27.41 18.96
C PHE A 144 6.46 -27.65 19.34
N HIS A 145 5.59 -27.79 18.35
CA HIS A 145 4.17 -28.09 18.57
C HIS A 145 3.94 -29.50 19.16
N ALA A 146 4.75 -30.49 18.80
CA ALA A 146 4.67 -31.83 19.33
C ALA A 146 5.17 -31.91 20.80
N ALA A 147 6.16 -31.12 21.17
CA ALA A 147 6.73 -31.10 22.51
C ALA A 147 5.80 -30.46 23.56
N LYS A 148 5.03 -29.43 23.20
CA LYS A 148 4.09 -28.73 24.11
C LYS A 148 3.07 -29.69 24.80
N PRO A 149 2.32 -30.53 24.07
CA PRO A 149 1.33 -31.46 24.69
C PRO A 149 1.99 -32.57 25.51
N GLN A 150 3.21 -32.97 25.17
CA GLN A 150 3.96 -34.04 25.84
C GLN A 150 4.70 -33.56 27.10
N ASN A 151 4.63 -32.26 27.39
CA ASN A 151 5.34 -31.60 28.50
C ASN A 151 6.89 -31.82 28.45
N ASP A 152 7.44 -32.00 27.24
CA ASP A 152 8.88 -32.16 27.02
C ASP A 152 9.55 -30.77 26.93
N ALA A 153 9.92 -30.25 28.09
CA ALA A 153 10.51 -28.94 28.20
C ALA A 153 11.89 -28.84 27.50
N VAL A 154 12.62 -29.95 27.39
CA VAL A 154 13.95 -29.97 26.75
C VAL A 154 13.81 -29.85 25.23
N ALA A 155 12.95 -30.68 24.63
CA ALA A 155 12.68 -30.62 23.20
C ALA A 155 12.06 -29.27 22.80
N ALA A 156 11.10 -28.74 23.58
CA ALA A 156 10.50 -27.44 23.34
C ALA A 156 11.53 -26.29 23.43
N SER A 157 12.43 -26.32 24.42
CA SER A 157 13.50 -25.32 24.55
C SER A 157 14.45 -25.34 23.35
N ARG A 158 14.89 -26.53 22.92
CA ARG A 158 15.79 -26.70 21.77
C ARG A 158 15.16 -26.21 20.49
N ALA A 159 13.95 -26.67 20.17
CA ALA A 159 13.24 -26.23 18.96
C ALA A 159 12.98 -24.73 19.00
N GLY A 160 12.63 -24.15 20.15
CA GLY A 160 12.46 -22.71 20.32
C GLY A 160 13.75 -21.91 20.07
N ASP A 161 14.93 -22.41 20.47
CA ASP A 161 16.21 -21.76 20.16
C ASP A 161 16.53 -21.79 18.66
N LEU A 162 16.24 -22.90 17.99
CA LEU A 162 16.42 -23.03 16.55
C LEU A 162 15.49 -22.09 15.79
N LEU A 163 14.22 -21.99 16.19
CA LEU A 163 13.26 -21.03 15.63
C LEU A 163 13.70 -19.58 15.83
N ARG A 164 14.24 -19.21 17.00
CA ARG A 164 14.79 -17.87 17.25
C ARG A 164 15.99 -17.55 16.35
N ASN A 165 16.83 -18.52 16.03
CA ASN A 165 17.94 -18.33 15.10
C ASN A 165 17.45 -18.21 13.66
N ALA A 166 16.53 -19.07 13.22
CA ALA A 166 15.90 -18.99 11.92
C ALA A 166 15.19 -17.64 11.69
N ARG A 167 14.53 -17.11 12.73
CA ARG A 167 13.93 -15.77 12.71
C ARG A 167 14.94 -14.70 12.34
N LYS A 168 16.15 -14.73 12.87
CA LYS A 168 17.20 -13.74 12.52
C LYS A 168 17.57 -13.79 11.06
N THR A 169 17.68 -15.01 10.48
CA THR A 169 17.95 -15.20 9.05
C THR A 169 16.83 -14.64 8.19
N LEU A 170 15.58 -14.90 8.55
CA LEU A 170 14.41 -14.36 7.86
C LEU A 170 14.29 -12.84 7.99
N ASP A 171 14.57 -12.26 9.17
CA ASP A 171 14.59 -10.81 9.37
C ASP A 171 15.67 -10.13 8.50
N ALA A 172 16.87 -10.71 8.41
CA ALA A 172 17.93 -10.23 7.53
C ALA A 172 17.51 -10.30 6.04
N LYS A 173 16.87 -11.39 5.62
CA LYS A 173 16.32 -11.52 4.26
C LYS A 173 15.25 -10.48 3.97
N ARG A 174 14.32 -10.29 4.89
CA ARG A 174 13.27 -9.26 4.76
C ARG A 174 13.89 -7.88 4.58
N ALA A 175 14.86 -7.53 5.41
CA ALA A 175 15.56 -6.25 5.31
C ALA A 175 16.28 -6.08 3.95
N ALA A 176 16.91 -7.14 3.44
CA ALA A 176 17.54 -7.10 2.12
C ALA A 176 16.54 -6.90 0.97
N LEU A 177 15.39 -7.59 1.02
CA LEU A 177 14.31 -7.42 0.04
C LEU A 177 13.72 -6.01 0.08
N GLU A 178 13.47 -5.46 1.27
CA GLU A 178 12.97 -4.09 1.47
C GLU A 178 14.00 -3.03 1.04
N GLY A 179 15.29 -3.28 1.28
CA GLY A 179 16.38 -2.44 0.76
C GLY A 179 16.40 -2.39 -0.77
N ARG A 180 16.29 -3.56 -1.42
CA ARG A 180 16.22 -3.63 -2.89
C ARG A 180 14.96 -2.93 -3.44
N LEU A 181 13.82 -3.08 -2.78
CA LEU A 181 12.61 -2.35 -3.14
C LEU A 181 12.81 -0.82 -3.05
N ALA A 182 13.49 -0.33 -2.02
CA ALA A 182 13.76 1.10 -1.87
C ALA A 182 14.64 1.65 -3.02
N GLU A 183 15.61 0.87 -3.52
CA GLU A 183 16.38 1.23 -4.73
C GLU A 183 15.48 1.32 -5.97
N LEU A 184 14.59 0.33 -6.16
CA LEU A 184 13.65 0.33 -7.28
C LEU A 184 12.65 1.48 -7.21
N PHE A 185 12.26 1.92 -6.01
CA PHE A 185 11.41 3.10 -5.85
C PHE A 185 12.07 4.37 -6.40
N GLN A 186 13.39 4.54 -6.16
CA GLN A 186 14.13 5.66 -6.72
C GLN A 186 14.23 5.60 -8.26
N ILE A 187 14.39 4.39 -8.81
CA ILE A 187 14.44 4.19 -10.27
C ILE A 187 13.07 4.51 -10.87
N TRP A 188 12.00 3.99 -10.29
CA TRP A 188 10.62 4.25 -10.72
C TRP A 188 10.29 5.74 -10.73
N ASP A 189 10.57 6.45 -9.63
CA ASP A 189 10.28 7.87 -9.52
C ASP A 189 11.01 8.70 -10.58
N ARG A 190 12.26 8.35 -10.89
CA ARG A 190 13.03 8.99 -11.98
C ARG A 190 12.43 8.71 -13.37
N LEU A 191 11.85 7.53 -13.59
CA LEU A 191 11.16 7.21 -14.85
C LEU A 191 9.89 8.03 -15.01
N ILE A 192 9.13 8.20 -13.93
CA ILE A 192 7.93 9.06 -13.91
C ILE A 192 8.29 10.54 -14.17
N GLU A 193 9.38 11.04 -13.63
CA GLU A 193 9.84 12.42 -13.85
C GLU A 193 10.28 12.70 -15.29
N LYS A 194 10.93 11.76 -15.92
CA LYS A 194 11.48 11.94 -17.28
C LYS A 194 10.45 11.95 -18.40
N GLY A 195 9.26 11.38 -18.19
CA GLY A 195 8.08 11.52 -19.06
C GLY A 195 8.24 11.13 -20.53
N SER A 196 9.18 10.26 -20.91
CA SER A 196 9.42 9.90 -22.32
C SER A 196 8.56 8.70 -22.76
N PRO A 197 7.75 8.78 -23.85
CA PRO A 197 6.66 7.83 -24.10
C PRO A 197 7.08 6.39 -24.46
N ASP A 198 8.11 6.18 -25.31
CA ASP A 198 8.33 4.84 -25.90
C ASP A 198 9.40 3.97 -25.20
N GLN A 199 10.51 4.54 -24.77
CA GLN A 199 11.55 3.79 -24.03
C GLN A 199 11.20 3.61 -22.55
N ALA A 200 10.43 4.55 -21.98
CA ALA A 200 9.96 4.46 -20.61
C ALA A 200 9.03 3.28 -20.38
N HIS A 201 8.19 2.92 -21.35
CA HIS A 201 7.19 1.85 -21.19
C HIS A 201 7.83 0.46 -20.98
N SER A 202 8.88 0.14 -21.71
CA SER A 202 9.61 -1.13 -21.55
C SER A 202 10.35 -1.18 -20.20
N ALA A 203 11.04 -0.09 -19.84
CA ALA A 203 11.75 0.01 -18.58
C ALA A 203 10.79 -0.02 -17.37
N GLN A 204 9.65 0.65 -17.46
CA GLN A 204 8.60 0.59 -16.44
C GLN A 204 8.06 -0.82 -16.24
N LYS A 205 7.81 -1.56 -17.32
CA LYS A 205 7.31 -2.94 -17.26
C LYS A 205 8.31 -3.88 -16.57
N GLU A 206 9.59 -3.74 -16.86
CA GLU A 206 10.66 -4.50 -16.21
C GLU A 206 10.72 -4.19 -14.70
N GLN A 207 10.66 -2.90 -14.33
CA GLN A 207 10.64 -2.48 -12.93
C GLN A 207 9.42 -3.00 -12.17
N LEU A 208 8.22 -2.96 -12.77
CA LEU A 208 7.01 -3.50 -12.18
C LEU A 208 7.12 -5.01 -11.94
N LYS A 209 7.73 -5.74 -12.88
CA LYS A 209 7.96 -7.18 -12.73
C LYS A 209 8.92 -7.48 -11.58
N GLU A 210 10.06 -6.79 -11.51
CA GLU A 210 11.04 -6.98 -10.43
C GLU A 210 10.44 -6.61 -9.07
N MET A 211 9.75 -5.47 -8.95
CA MET A 211 9.06 -5.09 -7.72
C MET A 211 8.02 -6.13 -7.30
N ARG A 212 7.25 -6.68 -8.23
CA ARG A 212 6.26 -7.73 -7.95
C ARG A 212 6.90 -9.00 -7.39
N ASP A 213 8.02 -9.42 -7.97
CA ASP A 213 8.75 -10.62 -7.52
C ASP A 213 9.33 -10.42 -6.11
N LEU A 214 9.89 -9.24 -5.83
CA LEU A 214 10.41 -8.89 -4.50
C LEU A 214 9.30 -8.80 -3.44
N VAL A 215 8.18 -8.17 -3.77
CA VAL A 215 7.01 -8.10 -2.87
C VAL A 215 6.48 -9.49 -2.57
N SER A 216 6.40 -10.37 -3.59
CA SER A 216 5.95 -11.75 -3.42
C SER A 216 6.89 -12.52 -2.46
N GLN A 217 8.20 -12.41 -2.63
CA GLN A 217 9.18 -13.03 -1.73
C GLN A 217 9.09 -12.45 -0.30
N ARG A 218 8.99 -11.13 -0.19
CA ARG A 218 8.84 -10.43 1.10
C ARG A 218 7.59 -10.88 1.85
N ASN A 219 6.46 -11.03 1.16
CA ASN A 219 5.21 -11.47 1.76
C ASN A 219 5.31 -12.91 2.28
N TYR A 220 6.00 -13.80 1.55
CA TYR A 220 6.29 -15.16 2.04
C TYR A 220 7.12 -15.12 3.33
N VAL A 221 8.23 -14.37 3.33
CA VAL A 221 9.10 -14.23 4.50
C VAL A 221 8.33 -13.65 5.70
N ALA A 222 7.46 -12.67 5.47
CA ALA A 222 6.63 -12.09 6.53
C ALA A 222 5.65 -13.11 7.14
N THR A 223 5.03 -13.97 6.32
CA THR A 223 4.17 -15.06 6.79
C THR A 223 4.95 -16.06 7.65
N MET A 224 6.15 -16.46 7.23
CA MET A 224 7.00 -17.36 8.01
C MET A 224 7.43 -16.74 9.35
N LEU A 225 7.79 -15.46 9.36
CA LEU A 225 8.10 -14.73 10.60
C LEU A 225 6.93 -14.67 11.55
N GLN A 226 5.71 -14.49 11.02
CA GLN A 226 4.49 -14.51 11.82
C GLN A 226 4.24 -15.91 12.42
N SER A 227 4.38 -16.98 11.63
CA SER A 227 4.22 -18.35 12.12
C SER A 227 5.21 -18.68 13.26
N ILE A 228 6.47 -18.24 13.14
CA ILE A 228 7.45 -18.39 14.20
C ILE A 228 7.05 -17.58 15.46
N ALA A 229 6.57 -16.36 15.28
CA ALA A 229 6.14 -15.52 16.40
C ALA A 229 4.98 -16.17 17.16
N GLU A 230 3.95 -16.62 16.47
CA GLU A 230 2.78 -17.31 17.03
C GLU A 230 3.15 -18.62 17.76
N ALA A 231 4.16 -19.35 17.26
CA ALA A 231 4.62 -20.57 17.93
C ALA A 231 5.35 -20.28 19.25
N LEU A 232 6.12 -19.16 19.31
CA LEU A 232 6.95 -18.81 20.47
C LEU A 232 6.20 -18.03 21.58
N GLU A 233 4.96 -17.60 21.32
CA GLU A 233 4.03 -17.05 22.33
C GLU A 233 3.42 -18.17 23.19
#